data_1ab0ad763cbb9d7470d8697890f725c1
#
_entry.id   1ab0ad763cbb9d7470d8697890f725c1
#
_cell.length_a   1.000
_cell.length_b   1.000
_cell.length_c   1.000
_cell.angle_alpha   90.00
_cell.angle_beta   90.00
_cell.angle_gamma   90.00
#
_symmetry.space_group_name_H-M   'P 1'
#
loop_
_entity.id
_entity.type
_entity.pdbx_description
1 polymer ?
#
loop_
_entity_poly.entity_id
_entity_poly.type
_entity_poly.pdbx_seq_one_letter_code
_entity_poly.pdbx_strand_id
1 'polypeptide(L)'
;MRFPSVILALSILAGRAAGPAVAADVEAGKTAFKKCALCHTTEAGKNKIGPSLFGIVGRKSATLEDFNYSEGMKKFDHTWDEETLDTYLADPRATVPGTKMIFAGIKDKAERDDVIAYLETLKNPK
;
A
#
# COMPACT_ATOMS: atom_id res chain seq x y z
N MET A 1 -43.10 -53.79 21.58
CA MET A 1 -42.76 -52.38 21.62
C MET A 1 -41.49 -52.20 20.81
N ARG A 2 -41.62 -51.53 19.69
CA ARG A 2 -40.48 -51.25 18.82
C ARG A 2 -40.05 -49.80 19.06
N PHE A 3 -38.82 -49.58 19.48
CA PHE A 3 -38.24 -48.25 19.62
C PHE A 3 -37.60 -47.87 18.28
N PRO A 4 -37.89 -46.71 17.73
CA PRO A 4 -37.19 -46.23 16.54
C PRO A 4 -35.83 -45.68 16.94
N SER A 5 -34.77 -46.23 16.31
CA SER A 5 -33.41 -45.72 16.41
C SER A 5 -33.32 -44.38 15.71
N VAL A 6 -33.11 -43.34 16.48
CA VAL A 6 -32.79 -42.00 15.93
C VAL A 6 -31.32 -41.99 15.54
N ILE A 7 -31.05 -42.02 14.25
CA ILE A 7 -29.69 -41.81 13.71
C ILE A 7 -29.43 -40.31 13.70
N LEU A 8 -28.61 -39.87 14.66
CA LEU A 8 -28.14 -38.50 14.71
C LEU A 8 -27.04 -38.34 13.65
N ALA A 9 -27.38 -37.72 12.52
CA ALA A 9 -26.40 -37.36 11.49
C ALA A 9 -25.54 -36.19 11.98
N LEU A 10 -24.30 -36.50 12.36
CA LEU A 10 -23.30 -35.53 12.74
C LEU A 10 -22.76 -34.85 11.45
N SER A 11 -23.29 -33.70 11.10
CA SER A 11 -22.77 -32.89 10.00
C SER A 11 -21.44 -32.26 10.42
N ILE A 12 -20.34 -32.84 9.95
CA ILE A 12 -19.01 -32.25 10.10
C ILE A 12 -18.92 -31.08 9.12
N LEU A 13 -19.08 -29.85 9.63
CA LEU A 13 -18.73 -28.66 8.89
C LEU A 13 -17.20 -28.65 8.76
N ALA A 14 -16.69 -29.08 7.60
CA ALA A 14 -15.30 -28.89 7.25
C ALA A 14 -15.04 -27.38 7.05
N GLY A 15 -14.64 -26.69 8.11
CA GLY A 15 -14.15 -25.33 8.04
C GLY A 15 -12.92 -25.31 7.13
N ARG A 16 -12.98 -24.59 6.01
CA ARG A 16 -11.79 -24.27 5.22
C ARG A 16 -10.89 -23.41 6.10
N ALA A 17 -9.80 -23.98 6.60
CA ALA A 17 -8.73 -23.20 7.19
C ALA A 17 -8.15 -22.31 6.09
N ALA A 18 -8.34 -20.99 6.19
CA ALA A 18 -7.57 -20.06 5.40
C ALA A 18 -6.10 -20.30 5.72
N GLY A 19 -5.26 -20.55 4.69
CA GLY A 19 -3.82 -20.65 4.88
C GLY A 19 -3.27 -19.37 5.52
N PRO A 20 -2.09 -19.42 6.18
CA PRO A 20 -1.49 -18.24 6.78
C PRO A 20 -1.32 -17.16 5.71
N ALA A 21 -1.85 -15.96 5.95
CA ALA A 21 -1.58 -14.79 5.13
C ALA A 21 -0.07 -14.54 5.17
N VAL A 22 0.58 -14.42 3.99
CA VAL A 22 1.99 -14.05 3.92
C VAL A 22 2.10 -12.59 4.35
N ALA A 23 2.78 -12.32 5.47
CA ALA A 23 3.04 -10.97 5.91
C ALA A 23 3.95 -10.26 4.90
N ALA A 24 3.71 -8.97 4.66
CA ALA A 24 4.58 -8.14 3.84
C ALA A 24 5.99 -8.05 4.44
N ASP A 25 7.00 -8.05 3.57
CA ASP A 25 8.41 -8.05 3.94
C ASP A 25 8.99 -6.63 3.79
N VAL A 26 9.31 -5.99 4.92
CA VAL A 26 9.90 -4.64 4.97
C VAL A 26 11.25 -4.57 4.25
N GLU A 27 12.12 -5.58 4.40
CA GLU A 27 13.43 -5.58 3.75
C GLU A 27 13.34 -5.77 2.23
N ALA A 28 12.42 -6.63 1.78
CA ALA A 28 12.08 -6.74 0.37
C ALA A 28 11.51 -5.42 -0.18
N GLY A 29 10.67 -4.75 0.59
CA GLY A 29 10.13 -3.43 0.28
C GLY A 29 11.20 -2.36 0.17
N LYS A 30 12.17 -2.35 1.07
CA LYS A 30 13.33 -1.46 1.01
C LYS A 30 14.17 -1.70 -0.25
N THR A 31 14.35 -2.93 -0.66
CA THR A 31 15.03 -3.27 -1.91
C THR A 31 14.24 -2.79 -3.12
N ALA A 32 12.94 -3.05 -3.17
CA ALA A 32 12.06 -2.59 -4.25
C ALA A 32 11.98 -1.06 -4.30
N PHE A 33 12.08 -0.37 -3.17
CA PHE A 33 12.08 1.09 -3.07
C PHE A 33 13.24 1.77 -3.78
N LYS A 34 14.32 1.07 -4.09
CA LYS A 34 15.48 1.64 -4.83
C LYS A 34 15.06 2.31 -6.13
N LYS A 35 14.06 1.80 -6.82
CA LYS A 35 13.50 2.44 -8.03
C LYS A 35 12.77 3.75 -7.72
N CYS A 36 12.21 3.90 -6.55
CA CYS A 36 11.55 5.12 -6.08
C CYS A 36 12.58 6.17 -5.62
N ALA A 37 13.70 5.73 -5.05
CA ALA A 37 14.76 6.58 -4.55
C ALA A 37 15.49 7.39 -5.64
N LEU A 38 15.27 7.06 -6.91
CA LEU A 38 15.75 7.88 -8.03
C LEU A 38 15.11 9.28 -8.03
N CYS A 39 13.88 9.39 -7.54
CA CYS A 39 13.08 10.62 -7.55
C CYS A 39 12.63 11.08 -6.16
N HIS A 40 12.61 10.20 -5.17
CA HIS A 40 12.13 10.50 -3.82
C HIS A 40 13.22 10.33 -2.78
N THR A 41 13.14 11.12 -1.70
CA THR A 41 13.93 10.90 -0.48
C THR A 41 13.06 10.25 0.60
N THR A 42 13.72 9.73 1.61
CA THR A 42 13.10 9.27 2.86
C THR A 42 13.34 10.23 4.02
N GLU A 43 13.90 11.41 3.73
CA GLU A 43 14.25 12.41 4.73
C GLU A 43 13.20 13.51 4.80
N ALA A 44 12.81 13.87 6.03
CA ALA A 44 11.87 14.98 6.25
C ALA A 44 12.43 16.28 5.68
N GLY A 45 11.59 17.02 4.96
CA GLY A 45 11.91 18.34 4.42
C GLY A 45 12.86 18.35 3.22
N LYS A 46 13.22 17.18 2.69
CA LYS A 46 14.08 17.07 1.49
C LYS A 46 13.30 16.50 0.32
N ASN A 47 13.02 17.33 -0.66
CA ASN A 47 12.44 16.93 -1.94
C ASN A 47 13.52 16.73 -3.00
N LYS A 48 13.21 15.92 -4.00
CA LYS A 48 13.97 15.76 -5.25
C LYS A 48 13.03 16.06 -6.42
N ILE A 49 13.07 15.27 -7.46
CA ILE A 49 12.10 15.34 -8.58
C ILE A 49 10.69 15.10 -8.04
N GLY A 50 10.54 14.13 -7.13
CA GLY A 50 9.32 13.88 -6.37
C GLY A 50 9.42 14.41 -4.93
N PRO A 51 8.28 14.49 -4.23
CA PRO A 51 8.24 14.94 -2.84
C PRO A 51 8.90 13.93 -1.91
N SER A 52 9.36 14.40 -0.74
CA SER A 52 9.81 13.52 0.33
C SER A 52 8.71 12.53 0.71
N LEU A 53 9.07 11.26 0.88
CA LEU A 53 8.15 10.22 1.35
C LEU A 53 8.21 9.98 2.85
N PHE A 54 9.01 10.77 3.58
CA PHE A 54 9.00 10.71 5.03
C PHE A 54 7.61 10.98 5.58
N GLY A 55 7.06 10.06 6.37
CA GLY A 55 5.74 10.18 6.95
C GLY A 55 4.59 10.11 5.94
N ILE A 56 4.81 9.52 4.75
CA ILE A 56 3.79 9.46 3.69
C ILE A 56 2.54 8.70 4.11
N VAL A 57 2.68 7.59 4.84
CA VAL A 57 1.52 6.80 5.29
C VAL A 57 0.72 7.60 6.31
N GLY A 58 -0.53 7.85 6.00
CA GLY A 58 -1.44 8.68 6.81
C GLY A 58 -1.42 10.16 6.44
N ARG A 59 -0.54 10.60 5.53
CA ARG A 59 -0.49 11.99 5.05
C ARG A 59 -1.57 12.22 3.99
N LYS A 60 -2.21 13.38 4.04
CA LYS A 60 -3.12 13.80 2.99
C LYS A 60 -2.36 14.13 1.71
N SER A 61 -2.94 13.77 0.56
CA SER A 61 -2.35 14.05 -0.75
C SER A 61 -2.15 15.54 -0.99
N ALA A 62 -1.06 15.87 -1.68
CA ALA A 62 -0.71 17.23 -2.10
C ALA A 62 -0.62 18.25 -0.93
N THR A 63 -0.06 17.86 0.21
CA THR A 63 -0.03 18.72 1.41
C THR A 63 1.34 19.27 1.79
N LEU A 64 2.45 18.83 1.15
CA LEU A 64 3.75 19.48 1.38
C LEU A 64 3.76 20.85 0.73
N GLU A 65 4.02 21.90 1.52
CA GLU A 65 4.00 23.28 1.07
C GLU A 65 5.17 23.63 0.13
N ASP A 66 6.28 22.92 0.26
CA ASP A 66 7.52 23.12 -0.48
C ASP A 66 7.66 22.25 -1.74
N PHE A 67 6.57 21.61 -2.17
CA PHE A 67 6.55 20.80 -3.39
C PHE A 67 5.44 21.24 -4.36
N ASN A 68 5.79 21.37 -5.63
CA ASN A 68 4.84 21.74 -6.68
C ASN A 68 4.19 20.50 -7.30
N TYR A 69 3.01 20.15 -6.80
CA TYR A 69 2.23 19.02 -7.29
C TYR A 69 1.56 19.30 -8.64
N SER A 70 1.27 18.24 -9.40
CA SER A 70 0.40 18.32 -10.57
C SER A 70 -1.02 18.77 -10.19
N GLU A 71 -1.74 19.36 -11.13
CA GLU A 71 -3.16 19.69 -10.92
C GLU A 71 -4.00 18.43 -10.62
N GLY A 72 -3.68 17.31 -11.27
CA GLY A 72 -4.34 16.03 -10.98
C GLY A 72 -4.13 15.57 -9.54
N MET A 73 -2.90 15.71 -9.02
CA MET A 73 -2.62 15.35 -7.63
C MET A 73 -3.31 16.29 -6.64
N LYS A 74 -3.38 17.58 -6.92
CA LYS A 74 -4.11 18.55 -6.09
C LYS A 74 -5.60 18.24 -5.99
N LYS A 75 -6.19 17.71 -7.07
CA LYS A 75 -7.61 17.32 -7.12
C LYS A 75 -7.87 15.94 -6.52
N PHE A 76 -6.86 15.14 -6.34
CA PHE A 76 -6.98 13.73 -5.92
C PHE A 76 -7.56 13.58 -4.50
N ASP A 77 -7.36 14.50 -3.60
CA ASP A 77 -7.99 14.66 -2.28
C ASP A 77 -8.23 13.36 -1.49
N HIS A 78 -7.18 12.58 -1.28
CA HIS A 78 -7.18 11.34 -0.51
C HIS A 78 -6.14 11.36 0.60
N THR A 79 -6.31 10.50 1.58
CA THR A 79 -5.25 10.18 2.53
C THR A 79 -4.46 8.99 2.00
N TRP A 80 -3.13 9.06 2.09
CA TRP A 80 -2.24 7.95 1.71
C TRP A 80 -2.29 6.84 2.77
N ASP A 81 -3.41 6.13 2.84
CA ASP A 81 -3.53 4.89 3.56
C ASP A 81 -3.05 3.69 2.71
N GLU A 82 -3.04 2.51 3.29
CA GLU A 82 -2.58 1.30 2.60
C GLU A 82 -3.36 1.03 1.31
N GLU A 83 -4.68 1.16 1.33
CA GLU A 83 -5.54 0.92 0.16
C GLU A 83 -5.30 1.94 -0.96
N THR A 84 -5.20 3.21 -0.60
CA THR A 84 -4.93 4.29 -1.56
C THR A 84 -3.55 4.15 -2.19
N LEU A 85 -2.54 3.82 -1.39
CA LEU A 85 -1.19 3.53 -1.87
C LEU A 85 -1.15 2.31 -2.78
N ASP A 86 -1.85 1.24 -2.44
CA ASP A 86 -1.93 0.04 -3.28
C ASP A 86 -2.52 0.36 -4.66
N THR A 87 -3.64 1.08 -4.69
CA THR A 87 -4.29 1.50 -5.93
C THR A 87 -3.38 2.40 -6.77
N TYR A 88 -2.77 3.41 -6.15
CA TYR A 88 -1.90 4.37 -6.83
C TYR A 88 -0.62 3.71 -7.37
N LEU A 89 0.04 2.89 -6.58
CA LEU A 89 1.28 2.22 -6.98
C LEU A 89 1.06 1.15 -8.05
N ALA A 90 -0.15 0.59 -8.17
CA ALA A 90 -0.48 -0.34 -9.25
C ALA A 90 -0.52 0.35 -10.61
N ASP A 91 -1.07 1.55 -10.69
CA ASP A 91 -1.14 2.36 -11.91
C ASP A 91 -1.30 3.86 -11.56
N PRO A 92 -0.19 4.59 -11.42
CA PRO A 92 -0.24 6.00 -11.05
C PRO A 92 -1.02 6.88 -12.03
N ARG A 93 -0.88 6.63 -13.33
CA ARG A 93 -1.54 7.45 -14.35
C ARG A 93 -3.03 7.25 -14.41
N ALA A 94 -3.50 6.03 -14.20
CA ALA A 94 -4.93 5.73 -14.16
C ALA A 94 -5.57 6.30 -12.88
N THR A 95 -4.85 6.24 -11.74
CA THR A 95 -5.34 6.69 -10.44
C THR A 95 -5.35 8.22 -10.35
N VAL A 96 -4.31 8.87 -10.84
CA VAL A 96 -4.15 10.34 -10.83
C VAL A 96 -3.84 10.82 -12.25
N PRO A 97 -4.85 11.06 -13.08
CA PRO A 97 -4.65 11.59 -14.43
C PRO A 97 -3.85 12.89 -14.40
N GLY A 98 -2.84 12.99 -15.26
CA GLY A 98 -1.95 14.14 -15.31
C GLY A 98 -0.87 14.16 -14.23
N THR A 99 -0.67 13.05 -13.51
CA THR A 99 0.44 12.95 -12.54
C THR A 99 1.79 13.26 -13.19
N LYS A 100 2.64 13.99 -12.47
CA LYS A 100 4.02 14.26 -12.89
C LYS A 100 4.95 13.05 -12.69
N MET A 101 4.54 12.07 -11.90
CA MET A 101 5.34 10.88 -11.63
C MET A 101 5.43 10.00 -12.88
N ILE A 102 6.62 9.89 -13.44
CA ILE A 102 6.91 9.04 -14.60
C ILE A 102 7.26 7.64 -14.09
N PHE A 103 6.23 6.85 -13.80
CA PHE A 103 6.37 5.50 -13.27
C PHE A 103 5.18 4.65 -13.73
N ALA A 104 5.48 3.50 -14.34
CA ALA A 104 4.44 2.64 -14.92
C ALA A 104 3.60 1.89 -13.88
N GLY A 105 4.09 1.79 -12.66
CA GLY A 105 3.45 1.08 -11.57
C GLY A 105 4.12 -0.25 -11.24
N ILE A 106 3.74 -0.82 -10.11
CA ILE A 106 4.16 -2.13 -9.63
C ILE A 106 2.97 -3.07 -9.84
N LYS A 107 3.09 -4.01 -10.79
CA LYS A 107 1.97 -4.89 -11.16
C LYS A 107 1.80 -6.06 -10.18
N ASP A 108 2.88 -6.51 -9.56
CA ASP A 108 2.84 -7.55 -8.55
C ASP A 108 2.33 -7.01 -7.21
N LYS A 109 1.20 -7.56 -6.75
CA LYS A 109 0.62 -7.13 -5.47
C LYS A 109 1.52 -7.41 -4.28
N ALA A 110 2.21 -8.53 -4.25
CA ALA A 110 3.13 -8.85 -3.15
C ALA A 110 4.27 -7.84 -3.07
N GLU A 111 4.82 -7.40 -4.20
CA GLU A 111 5.82 -6.34 -4.24
C GLU A 111 5.25 -4.98 -3.77
N ARG A 112 4.01 -4.65 -4.16
CA ARG A 112 3.36 -3.42 -3.65
C ARG A 112 3.17 -3.47 -2.13
N ASP A 113 2.71 -4.59 -1.61
CA ASP A 113 2.52 -4.78 -0.17
C ASP A 113 3.85 -4.62 0.59
N ASP A 114 4.94 -5.15 0.07
CA ASP A 114 6.29 -5.00 0.63
C ASP A 114 6.75 -3.55 0.63
N VAL A 115 6.57 -2.83 -0.48
CA VAL A 115 6.90 -1.40 -0.58
C VAL A 115 6.07 -0.58 0.41
N ILE A 116 4.78 -0.83 0.53
CA ILE A 116 3.91 -0.12 1.47
C ILE A 116 4.35 -0.39 2.92
N ALA A 117 4.69 -1.63 3.25
CA ALA A 117 5.22 -1.97 4.57
C ALA A 117 6.51 -1.21 4.88
N TYR A 118 7.40 -1.06 3.89
CA TYR A 118 8.59 -0.22 4.03
C TYR A 118 8.24 1.26 4.23
N LEU A 119 7.30 1.81 3.45
CA LEU A 119 6.85 3.19 3.59
C LEU A 119 6.29 3.48 4.99
N GLU A 120 5.60 2.54 5.59
CA GLU A 120 5.08 2.66 6.96
C GLU A 120 6.18 2.86 8.02
N THR A 121 7.40 2.41 7.73
CA THR A 121 8.56 2.62 8.61
C THR A 121 9.14 4.04 8.54
N LEU A 122 8.77 4.83 7.53
CA LEU A 122 9.30 6.17 7.27
C LEU A 122 8.59 7.23 8.11
N LYS A 123 8.75 7.15 9.44
CA LYS A 123 8.20 8.10 10.40
C LYS A 123 9.10 8.18 11.62
N ASN A 124 8.98 9.27 12.37
CA ASN A 124 9.68 9.37 13.64
C ASN A 124 9.28 8.20 14.56
N PRO A 125 10.23 7.51 15.18
CA PRO A 125 9.90 6.58 16.24
C PRO A 125 9.17 7.36 17.35
N LYS A 126 8.04 6.83 17.78
CA LYS A 126 7.29 7.37 18.92
C LYS A 126 8.07 7.13 20.20
#